data_39a1c4e70d9af6a06c1a946b0a730525
#
_entry.id   39a1c4e70d9af6a06c1a946b0a730525
#
_cell.length_a   1.000
_cell.length_b   1.000
_cell.length_c   1.000
_cell.angle_alpha   90.00
_cell.angle_beta   90.00
_cell.angle_gamma   90.00
#
_symmetry.space_group_name_H-M   'P 1'
#
loop_
_entity.id
_entity.type
_entity.pdbx_description
1 polymer ?
#
loop_
_entity_poly.entity_id
_entity_poly.type
_entity_poly.pdbx_seq_one_letter_code
_entity_poly.pdbx_strand_id
1 'polypeptide(L)'
;MKTRYAKRRKKLKIMVFIVLVSIGILFALFVKKNKSEHEGINMAQACKVIAYACGYQPSDGHGNYWYDEYIDYVREKQIFTDFKAKDAFTRKYAKELFSYCGVNFTEELYSYDTFSNEQFSQLIYELKDFFSSGDNLSWVEAAVVATPDMDSQLSGWSVCTDKGIYSFKGLKLSGKVDKNCVFLTCGSEILMFV
;
A
#
# COMPACT_ATOMS: atom_id res chain seq x y z
N MET A 1 -61.02 -7.94 21.91
CA MET A 1 -60.24 -6.90 21.20
C MET A 1 -58.78 -6.77 21.63
N LYS A 2 -58.43 -7.00 22.90
CA LYS A 2 -57.06 -6.83 23.44
C LYS A 2 -55.97 -7.74 22.81
N THR A 3 -56.30 -8.95 22.37
CA THR A 3 -55.35 -9.94 21.85
C THR A 3 -54.80 -9.61 20.44
N ARG A 4 -55.57 -8.96 19.56
CA ARG A 4 -55.12 -8.56 18.21
C ARG A 4 -54.08 -7.41 18.26
N TYR A 5 -54.21 -6.48 19.19
CA TYR A 5 -53.29 -5.36 19.38
C TYR A 5 -51.92 -5.82 19.91
N ALA A 6 -51.92 -6.77 20.85
CA ALA A 6 -50.68 -7.33 21.39
C ALA A 6 -49.89 -8.10 20.32
N LYS A 7 -50.57 -8.84 19.45
CA LYS A 7 -49.95 -9.59 18.36
C LYS A 7 -49.36 -8.66 17.27
N ARG A 8 -50.02 -7.52 16.99
CA ARG A 8 -49.48 -6.49 16.07
C ARG A 8 -48.24 -5.78 16.64
N ARG A 9 -48.23 -5.41 17.92
CA ARG A 9 -47.06 -4.80 18.59
C ARG A 9 -45.88 -5.75 18.64
N LYS A 10 -46.10 -7.04 18.81
CA LYS A 10 -45.02 -8.04 18.81
C LYS A 10 -44.41 -8.21 17.42
N LYS A 11 -45.25 -8.25 16.36
CA LYS A 11 -44.77 -8.29 14.98
C LYS A 11 -43.97 -7.02 14.60
N LEU A 12 -44.42 -5.83 15.01
CA LEU A 12 -43.75 -4.58 14.75
C LEU A 12 -42.37 -4.53 15.42
N LYS A 13 -42.25 -4.97 16.68
CA LYS A 13 -40.97 -5.04 17.39
C LYS A 13 -39.98 -5.99 16.70
N ILE A 14 -40.46 -7.16 16.25
CA ILE A 14 -39.61 -8.12 15.52
C ILE A 14 -39.13 -7.51 14.19
N MET A 15 -40.03 -6.83 13.47
CA MET A 15 -39.66 -6.19 12.18
C MET A 15 -38.63 -5.06 12.37
N VAL A 16 -38.81 -4.22 13.41
CA VAL A 16 -37.83 -3.18 13.75
C VAL A 16 -36.50 -3.78 14.15
N PHE A 17 -36.49 -4.87 14.92
CA PHE A 17 -35.26 -5.56 15.29
C PHE A 17 -34.52 -6.13 14.07
N ILE A 18 -35.23 -6.76 13.13
CA ILE A 18 -34.65 -7.29 11.89
C ILE A 18 -34.02 -6.16 11.06
N VAL A 19 -34.70 -5.03 10.92
CA VAL A 19 -34.19 -3.86 10.20
C VAL A 19 -32.90 -3.31 10.85
N LEU A 20 -32.89 -3.18 12.18
CA LEU A 20 -31.70 -2.72 12.92
C LEU A 20 -30.51 -3.67 12.76
N VAL A 21 -30.75 -4.99 12.82
CA VAL A 21 -29.71 -6.00 12.60
C VAL A 21 -29.17 -5.93 11.16
N SER A 22 -30.07 -5.77 10.16
CA SER A 22 -29.68 -5.64 8.77
C SER A 22 -28.83 -4.38 8.53
N ILE A 23 -29.19 -3.23 9.12
CA ILE A 23 -28.40 -1.99 9.05
C ILE A 23 -27.04 -2.21 9.74
N GLY A 24 -26.99 -2.87 10.89
CA GLY A 24 -25.74 -3.19 11.58
C GLY A 24 -24.80 -4.06 10.74
N ILE A 25 -25.35 -5.07 10.05
CA ILE A 25 -24.58 -5.95 9.15
C ILE A 25 -24.06 -5.15 7.95
N LEU A 26 -24.90 -4.33 7.30
CA LEU A 26 -24.50 -3.48 6.18
C LEU A 26 -23.43 -2.48 6.59
N PHE A 27 -23.55 -1.87 7.76
CA PHE A 27 -22.54 -0.96 8.31
C PHE A 27 -21.21 -1.69 8.59
N ALA A 28 -21.27 -2.89 9.18
CA ALA A 28 -20.08 -3.71 9.42
C ALA A 28 -19.38 -4.13 8.12
N LEU A 29 -20.15 -4.48 7.07
CA LEU A 29 -19.61 -4.79 5.74
C LEU A 29 -19.02 -3.54 5.08
N PHE A 30 -19.65 -2.38 5.22
CA PHE A 30 -19.14 -1.10 4.72
C PHE A 30 -17.82 -0.71 5.40
N VAL A 31 -17.77 -0.82 6.73
CA VAL A 31 -16.54 -0.56 7.51
C VAL A 31 -15.44 -1.56 7.14
N LYS A 32 -15.78 -2.84 6.94
CA LYS A 32 -14.81 -3.86 6.51
C LYS A 32 -14.30 -3.60 5.10
N LYS A 33 -15.16 -3.16 4.17
CA LYS A 33 -14.76 -2.78 2.81
C LYS A 33 -13.85 -1.56 2.81
N ASN A 34 -14.21 -0.51 3.55
CA ASN A 34 -13.35 0.69 3.67
C ASN A 34 -12.04 0.41 4.40
N LYS A 35 -12.03 -0.55 5.37
CA LYS A 35 -10.80 -0.92 6.06
C LYS A 35 -9.82 -1.70 5.17
N SER A 36 -10.31 -2.41 4.15
CA SER A 36 -9.46 -3.11 3.18
C SER A 36 -8.83 -2.19 2.12
N GLU A 37 -9.40 -0.99 1.91
CA GLU A 37 -8.85 0.03 1.01
C GLU A 37 -7.82 0.95 1.71
N HIS A 38 -7.72 0.88 3.04
CA HIS A 38 -6.74 1.61 3.85
C HIS A 38 -5.79 0.67 4.60
N GLU A 39 -5.47 -0.50 4.05
CA GLU A 39 -4.31 -1.24 4.57
C GLU A 39 -3.07 -0.39 4.33
N GLY A 40 -2.49 0.11 5.44
CA GLY A 40 -1.24 0.85 5.41
C GLY A 40 -0.12 0.02 4.76
N ILE A 41 0.94 0.68 4.35
CA ILE A 41 2.09 0.00 3.76
C ILE A 41 2.68 -1.00 4.75
N ASN A 42 3.02 -2.20 4.28
CA ASN A 42 3.74 -3.19 5.07
C ASN A 42 5.26 -3.10 4.84
N MET A 43 6.04 -3.76 5.71
CA MET A 43 7.50 -3.70 5.67
C MET A 43 8.08 -4.30 4.38
N ALA A 44 7.46 -5.31 3.76
CA ALA A 44 7.93 -5.85 2.49
C ALA A 44 7.88 -4.79 1.37
N GLN A 45 6.76 -4.04 1.29
CA GLN A 45 6.60 -2.94 0.34
C GLN A 45 7.53 -1.77 0.67
N ALA A 46 7.63 -1.40 1.95
CA ALA A 46 8.54 -0.34 2.39
C ALA A 46 10.01 -0.66 2.05
N CYS A 47 10.46 -1.90 2.30
CA CYS A 47 11.81 -2.35 1.96
C CYS A 47 12.08 -2.26 0.44
N LYS A 48 11.11 -2.63 -0.42
CA LYS A 48 11.23 -2.46 -1.86
C LYS A 48 11.49 -0.99 -2.22
N VAL A 49 10.64 -0.09 -1.75
CA VAL A 49 10.74 1.34 -2.07
C VAL A 49 12.08 1.91 -1.62
N ILE A 50 12.48 1.62 -0.37
CA ILE A 50 13.73 2.12 0.22
C ILE A 50 14.94 1.54 -0.50
N ALA A 51 14.94 0.24 -0.84
CA ALA A 51 16.03 -0.39 -1.56
C ALA A 51 16.25 0.29 -2.92
N TYR A 52 15.19 0.52 -3.71
CA TYR A 52 15.29 1.25 -4.98
C TYR A 52 15.76 2.69 -4.79
N ALA A 53 15.26 3.40 -3.78
CA ALA A 53 15.71 4.75 -3.45
C ALA A 53 17.21 4.78 -3.12
N CYS A 54 17.71 3.75 -2.43
CA CYS A 54 19.14 3.57 -2.15
C CYS A 54 19.97 3.03 -3.34
N GLY A 55 19.37 2.90 -4.53
CA GLY A 55 20.09 2.46 -5.75
C GLY A 55 20.26 0.95 -5.87
N TYR A 56 19.59 0.16 -5.03
CA TYR A 56 19.59 -1.29 -5.18
C TYR A 56 18.78 -1.72 -6.39
N GLN A 57 19.38 -2.52 -7.25
CA GLN A 57 18.68 -3.18 -8.34
C GLN A 57 18.63 -4.68 -8.04
N PRO A 58 17.42 -5.27 -8.00
CA PRO A 58 17.29 -6.69 -7.73
C PRO A 58 17.94 -7.51 -8.83
N SER A 59 18.57 -8.60 -8.43
CA SER A 59 19.00 -9.63 -9.36
C SER A 59 17.82 -10.54 -9.72
N ASP A 60 17.79 -11.08 -10.92
CA ASP A 60 16.74 -12.02 -11.29
C ASP A 60 16.92 -13.33 -10.50
N GLY A 61 16.05 -13.55 -9.51
CA GLY A 61 15.76 -14.89 -9.02
C GLY A 61 16.35 -15.34 -7.69
N HIS A 62 16.71 -14.49 -6.78
CA HIS A 62 17.13 -14.88 -5.42
C HIS A 62 16.01 -14.69 -4.39
N GLY A 63 15.48 -15.78 -3.87
CA GLY A 63 14.51 -15.80 -2.77
C GLY A 63 13.24 -16.60 -3.09
N ASN A 64 12.53 -17.01 -2.03
CA ASN A 64 11.25 -17.71 -2.15
C ASN A 64 10.09 -16.74 -2.38
N TYR A 65 10.27 -15.48 -2.03
CA TYR A 65 9.27 -14.42 -2.16
C TYR A 65 9.85 -13.22 -2.90
N TRP A 66 8.99 -12.47 -3.57
CA TRP A 66 9.36 -11.29 -4.35
C TRP A 66 10.08 -10.20 -3.54
N TYR A 67 9.94 -10.20 -2.23
CA TYR A 67 10.47 -9.19 -1.31
C TYR A 67 11.76 -9.60 -0.58
N ASP A 68 12.20 -10.86 -0.70
CA ASP A 68 13.32 -11.38 0.09
C ASP A 68 14.60 -10.56 -0.11
N GLU A 69 14.95 -10.28 -1.35
CA GLU A 69 16.16 -9.51 -1.71
C GLU A 69 16.12 -8.07 -1.13
N TYR A 70 14.96 -7.43 -1.13
CA TYR A 70 14.82 -6.08 -0.58
C TYR A 70 14.94 -6.07 0.95
N ILE A 71 14.38 -7.08 1.60
CA ILE A 71 14.50 -7.25 3.06
C ILE A 71 15.95 -7.51 3.45
N ASP A 72 16.63 -8.38 2.72
CA ASP A 72 18.03 -8.71 2.98
C ASP A 72 18.93 -7.49 2.77
N TYR A 73 18.71 -6.72 1.70
CA TYR A 73 19.40 -5.45 1.46
C TYR A 73 19.22 -4.46 2.62
N VAL A 74 17.97 -4.23 3.05
CA VAL A 74 17.64 -3.29 4.12
C VAL A 74 18.26 -3.72 5.45
N ARG A 75 18.32 -5.03 5.73
CA ARG A 75 19.00 -5.60 6.92
C ARG A 75 20.50 -5.46 6.84
N GLU A 76 21.11 -5.77 5.69
CA GLU A 76 22.57 -5.60 5.46
C GLU A 76 22.99 -4.17 5.67
N LYS A 77 22.21 -3.21 5.18
CA LYS A 77 22.44 -1.77 5.38
C LYS A 77 22.06 -1.28 6.78
N GLN A 78 21.51 -2.14 7.64
CA GLN A 78 21.06 -1.80 9.00
C GLN A 78 20.10 -0.61 9.06
N ILE A 79 19.25 -0.45 8.01
CA ILE A 79 18.24 0.61 7.97
C ILE A 79 17.18 0.34 9.03
N PHE A 80 16.75 -0.92 9.15
CA PHE A 80 15.81 -1.39 10.18
C PHE A 80 16.37 -2.63 10.87
N THR A 81 16.16 -2.74 12.18
CA THR A 81 16.81 -3.77 12.99
C THR A 81 15.95 -4.99 13.27
N ASP A 82 14.67 -4.82 13.54
CA ASP A 82 13.77 -5.91 13.95
C ASP A 82 12.38 -5.74 13.34
N PHE A 83 12.09 -6.52 12.30
CA PHE A 83 10.81 -6.49 11.59
C PHE A 83 10.54 -7.79 10.84
N LYS A 84 9.26 -8.01 10.53
CA LYS A 84 8.77 -9.06 9.63
C LYS A 84 8.17 -8.43 8.39
N ALA A 85 8.19 -9.14 7.26
CA ALA A 85 7.66 -8.66 5.98
C ALA A 85 6.20 -8.14 6.05
N LYS A 86 5.38 -8.75 6.90
CA LYS A 86 3.95 -8.41 7.05
C LYS A 86 3.66 -7.34 8.09
N ASP A 87 4.65 -6.89 8.85
CA ASP A 87 4.45 -5.84 9.83
C ASP A 87 4.07 -4.55 9.12
N ALA A 88 3.19 -3.75 9.73
CA ALA A 88 2.89 -2.43 9.21
C ALA A 88 4.10 -1.50 9.35
N PHE A 89 4.31 -0.61 8.39
CA PHE A 89 5.30 0.46 8.53
C PHE A 89 4.78 1.48 9.55
N THR A 90 5.52 1.66 10.62
CA THR A 90 5.11 2.47 11.79
C THR A 90 6.01 3.67 11.97
N ARG A 91 5.62 4.57 12.86
CA ARG A 91 6.44 5.71 13.30
C ARG A 91 7.82 5.29 13.80
N LYS A 92 7.94 4.11 14.43
CA LYS A 92 9.24 3.56 14.84
C LYS A 92 10.19 3.46 13.64
N TYR A 93 9.72 2.83 12.56
CA TYR A 93 10.54 2.63 11.35
C TYR A 93 10.79 3.94 10.60
N ALA A 94 9.83 4.89 10.64
CA ALA A 94 10.08 6.22 10.10
C ALA A 94 11.25 6.91 10.84
N LYS A 95 11.31 6.85 12.18
CA LYS A 95 12.42 7.39 12.97
C LYS A 95 13.75 6.70 12.64
N GLU A 96 13.75 5.38 12.48
CA GLU A 96 14.95 4.62 12.09
C GLU A 96 15.43 5.05 10.70
N LEU A 97 14.52 5.25 9.73
CA LEU A 97 14.85 5.73 8.39
C LEU A 97 15.43 7.14 8.39
N PHE A 98 14.83 8.08 9.13
CA PHE A 98 15.37 9.43 9.31
C PHE A 98 16.78 9.40 9.93
N SER A 99 16.98 8.57 10.94
CA SER A 99 18.29 8.38 11.57
C SER A 99 19.31 7.82 10.56
N TYR A 100 18.92 6.88 9.72
CA TYR A 100 19.77 6.35 8.66
C TYR A 100 20.17 7.43 7.65
N CYS A 101 19.26 8.31 7.30
CA CYS A 101 19.51 9.46 6.42
C CYS A 101 20.30 10.59 7.10
N GLY A 102 20.56 10.52 8.41
CA GLY A 102 21.21 11.58 9.17
C GLY A 102 20.35 12.83 9.36
N VAL A 103 19.02 12.69 9.28
CA VAL A 103 18.03 13.77 9.37
C VAL A 103 17.27 13.68 10.69
N ASN A 104 16.96 14.82 11.29
CA ASN A 104 16.12 14.85 12.48
C ASN A 104 14.66 14.54 12.14
N PHE A 105 14.07 13.58 12.86
CA PHE A 105 12.66 13.26 12.74
C PHE A 105 11.81 14.33 13.42
N THR A 106 10.84 14.89 12.69
CA THR A 106 9.92 15.90 13.21
C THR A 106 8.58 15.26 13.59
N GLU A 107 8.36 15.09 14.90
CA GLU A 107 7.16 14.40 15.41
C GLU A 107 5.84 15.07 15.02
N GLU A 108 5.84 16.39 14.87
CA GLU A 108 4.66 17.18 14.50
C GLU A 108 4.19 16.88 13.07
N LEU A 109 5.11 16.57 12.16
CA LEU A 109 4.79 16.25 10.76
C LEU A 109 4.31 14.80 10.59
N TYR A 110 4.76 13.90 11.46
CA TYR A 110 4.50 12.46 11.34
C TYR A 110 3.84 11.90 12.59
N SER A 111 2.64 12.41 12.92
CA SER A 111 1.88 12.01 14.11
C SER A 111 1.20 10.64 13.98
N TYR A 112 1.36 9.95 12.85
CA TYR A 112 0.70 8.67 12.55
C TYR A 112 1.34 7.51 13.32
N ASP A 113 0.53 6.58 13.80
CA ASP A 113 1.05 5.32 14.35
C ASP A 113 1.47 4.35 13.25
N THR A 114 0.71 4.32 12.14
CA THR A 114 0.99 3.57 10.92
C THR A 114 0.83 4.48 9.71
N PHE A 115 1.54 4.18 8.62
CA PHE A 115 1.54 4.99 7.41
C PHE A 115 0.64 4.40 6.33
N SER A 116 -0.20 5.22 5.70
CA SER A 116 -0.82 4.89 4.42
C SER A 116 0.21 4.90 3.29
N ASN A 117 -0.16 4.37 2.12
CA ASN A 117 0.70 4.45 0.94
C ASN A 117 1.05 5.90 0.58
N GLU A 118 0.07 6.80 0.62
CA GLU A 118 0.26 8.22 0.34
C GLU A 118 1.24 8.88 1.32
N GLN A 119 1.03 8.68 2.62
CA GLN A 119 1.89 9.23 3.67
C GLN A 119 3.33 8.71 3.57
N PHE A 120 3.48 7.41 3.26
CA PHE A 120 4.80 6.81 3.10
C PHE A 120 5.50 7.31 1.83
N SER A 121 4.79 7.42 0.70
CA SER A 121 5.36 7.93 -0.54
C SER A 121 5.83 9.38 -0.39
N GLN A 122 5.07 10.19 0.33
CA GLN A 122 5.45 11.56 0.66
C GLN A 122 6.70 11.60 1.53
N LEU A 123 6.78 10.76 2.57
CA LEU A 123 7.95 10.63 3.43
C LEU A 123 9.20 10.26 2.63
N ILE A 124 9.10 9.28 1.73
CA ILE A 124 10.21 8.87 0.86
C ILE A 124 10.63 10.02 -0.08
N TYR A 125 9.66 10.74 -0.64
CA TYR A 125 9.94 11.86 -1.54
C TYR A 125 10.61 13.04 -0.82
N GLU A 126 10.25 13.31 0.43
CA GLU A 126 10.91 14.32 1.26
C GLU A 126 12.34 13.94 1.61
N LEU A 127 12.64 12.65 1.74
CA LEU A 127 13.98 12.13 1.99
C LEU A 127 14.80 11.85 0.71
N LYS A 128 14.27 12.13 -0.49
CA LYS A 128 14.90 11.74 -1.76
C LYS A 128 16.35 12.21 -1.91
N ASP A 129 16.66 13.40 -1.46
CA ASP A 129 18.00 13.99 -1.58
C ASP A 129 19.06 13.29 -0.73
N PHE A 130 18.64 12.43 0.20
CA PHE A 130 19.49 11.62 1.06
C PHE A 130 19.70 10.19 0.52
N PHE A 131 19.00 9.82 -0.55
CA PHE A 131 19.12 8.51 -1.18
C PHE A 131 20.00 8.60 -2.44
N SER A 132 20.80 7.55 -2.68
CA SER A 132 21.72 7.50 -3.83
C SER A 132 21.02 7.50 -5.20
N SER A 133 19.78 7.10 -5.27
CA SER A 133 18.93 7.13 -6.47
C SER A 133 17.68 7.99 -6.28
N GLY A 134 17.70 8.94 -5.37
CA GLY A 134 16.58 9.82 -5.11
C GLY A 134 16.14 10.64 -6.32
N ASP A 135 17.06 11.05 -7.17
CA ASP A 135 16.78 11.79 -8.42
C ASP A 135 15.96 10.97 -9.43
N ASN A 136 15.99 9.63 -9.32
CA ASN A 136 15.19 8.73 -10.18
C ASN A 136 13.77 8.50 -9.64
N LEU A 137 13.47 9.00 -8.43
CA LEU A 137 12.13 8.90 -7.84
C LEU A 137 11.22 9.94 -8.50
N SER A 138 10.07 9.49 -8.98
CA SER A 138 9.08 10.35 -9.61
C SER A 138 7.67 9.89 -9.26
N TRP A 139 6.76 10.87 -9.15
CA TRP A 139 5.33 10.57 -9.15
C TRP A 139 4.80 10.66 -10.56
N VAL A 140 4.13 9.61 -10.98
CA VAL A 140 3.54 9.49 -12.31
C VAL A 140 2.05 9.31 -12.16
N GLU A 141 1.29 10.18 -12.83
CA GLU A 141 -0.14 10.00 -13.03
C GLU A 141 -0.35 9.39 -14.42
N ALA A 142 -0.89 8.19 -14.47
CA ALA A 142 -1.11 7.48 -15.73
C ALA A 142 -2.32 6.54 -15.64
N ALA A 143 -2.92 6.26 -16.80
CA ALA A 143 -3.93 5.23 -16.94
C ALA A 143 -3.29 3.88 -17.26
N VAL A 144 -3.66 2.84 -16.53
CA VAL A 144 -3.27 1.46 -16.85
C VAL A 144 -4.10 1.00 -18.04
N VAL A 145 -3.44 0.72 -19.16
CA VAL A 145 -4.08 0.34 -20.43
C VAL A 145 -4.13 -1.18 -20.61
N ALA A 146 -3.04 -1.88 -20.26
CA ALA A 146 -2.99 -3.34 -20.35
C ALA A 146 -2.11 -3.93 -19.25
N THR A 147 -2.48 -5.12 -18.82
CA THR A 147 -1.75 -5.96 -17.89
C THR A 147 -1.31 -7.27 -18.58
N PRO A 148 -0.41 -8.07 -18.00
CA PRO A 148 0.02 -9.35 -18.58
C PRO A 148 -1.13 -10.32 -18.89
N ASP A 149 -2.22 -10.24 -18.13
CA ASP A 149 -3.41 -11.07 -18.35
C ASP A 149 -4.17 -10.67 -19.62
N MET A 150 -3.99 -9.43 -20.08
CA MET A 150 -4.70 -8.87 -21.25
C MET A 150 -3.83 -8.87 -22.51
N ASP A 151 -2.51 -8.78 -22.35
CA ASP A 151 -1.56 -8.74 -23.46
C ASP A 151 -0.39 -9.70 -23.19
N SER A 152 -0.34 -10.77 -23.98
CA SER A 152 0.70 -11.81 -23.88
C SER A 152 2.11 -11.33 -24.29
N GLN A 153 2.24 -10.15 -24.88
CA GLN A 153 3.54 -9.56 -25.18
C GLN A 153 4.18 -8.90 -23.96
N LEU A 154 3.38 -8.59 -22.94
CA LEU A 154 3.88 -8.09 -21.67
C LEU A 154 4.49 -9.23 -20.85
N SER A 155 5.65 -8.99 -20.24
CA SER A 155 6.20 -9.92 -19.24
C SER A 155 5.28 -10.01 -18.03
N GLY A 156 5.35 -11.08 -17.24
CA GLY A 156 4.51 -11.28 -16.06
C GLY A 156 4.60 -10.18 -14.99
N TRP A 157 5.58 -9.29 -15.11
CA TRP A 157 5.82 -8.15 -14.21
C TRP A 157 5.85 -6.79 -14.93
N SER A 158 5.22 -6.71 -16.10
CA SER A 158 5.14 -5.47 -16.87
C SER A 158 3.72 -5.02 -17.02
N VAL A 159 3.50 -3.72 -17.05
CA VAL A 159 2.20 -3.09 -17.27
C VAL A 159 2.34 -2.00 -18.33
N CYS A 160 1.40 -1.93 -19.26
CA CYS A 160 1.29 -0.85 -20.22
C CYS A 160 0.41 0.26 -19.66
N THR A 161 0.90 1.48 -19.72
CA THR A 161 0.15 2.69 -19.38
C THR A 161 0.13 3.64 -20.57
N ASP A 162 -0.70 4.68 -20.50
CA ASP A 162 -0.71 5.77 -21.49
C ASP A 162 0.60 6.61 -21.49
N LYS A 163 1.49 6.39 -20.51
CA LYS A 163 2.80 7.04 -20.38
C LYS A 163 3.97 6.13 -20.75
N GLY A 164 3.73 4.83 -20.94
CA GLY A 164 4.76 3.85 -21.29
C GLY A 164 4.59 2.50 -20.60
N ILE A 165 5.62 1.68 -20.74
CA ILE A 165 5.67 0.34 -20.09
C ILE A 165 6.50 0.45 -18.83
N TYR A 166 5.96 -0.07 -17.73
CA TYR A 166 6.61 -0.10 -16.43
C TYR A 166 6.64 -1.53 -15.90
N SER A 167 7.66 -1.84 -15.10
CA SER A 167 7.65 -3.04 -14.26
C SER A 167 6.95 -2.77 -12.93
N PHE A 168 6.39 -3.81 -12.29
CA PHE A 168 5.58 -3.64 -11.08
C PHE A 168 5.71 -4.78 -10.07
N LYS A 169 6.83 -5.42 -9.97
CA LYS A 169 7.05 -6.59 -9.10
C LYS A 169 6.50 -6.38 -7.68
N GLY A 170 5.65 -7.29 -7.23
CA GLY A 170 5.08 -7.28 -5.88
C GLY A 170 3.84 -6.40 -5.68
N LEU A 171 3.26 -5.84 -6.73
CA LEU A 171 2.03 -5.03 -6.67
C LEU A 171 0.82 -5.79 -7.19
N LYS A 172 -0.37 -5.43 -6.71
CA LYS A 172 -1.64 -5.92 -7.23
C LYS A 172 -2.23 -4.90 -8.19
N LEU A 173 -2.42 -5.32 -9.44
CA LEU A 173 -3.00 -4.49 -10.50
C LEU A 173 -4.50 -4.68 -10.69
N SER A 174 -5.11 -5.68 -10.04
CA SER A 174 -6.55 -5.96 -10.17
C SER A 174 -7.38 -4.71 -9.82
N GLY A 175 -8.29 -4.34 -10.73
CA GLY A 175 -9.16 -3.17 -10.58
C GLY A 175 -8.49 -1.82 -10.86
N LYS A 176 -7.26 -1.79 -11.37
CA LYS A 176 -6.55 -0.57 -11.78
C LYS A 176 -6.66 -0.28 -13.29
N VAL A 177 -7.04 -1.26 -14.11
CA VAL A 177 -7.21 -1.10 -15.56
C VAL A 177 -8.29 -0.05 -15.85
N ASP A 178 -8.06 0.78 -16.85
CA ASP A 178 -8.91 1.89 -17.29
C ASP A 178 -9.13 2.99 -16.23
N LYS A 179 -8.27 3.03 -15.21
CA LYS A 179 -8.30 4.08 -14.20
C LYS A 179 -7.03 4.91 -14.22
N ASN A 180 -7.19 6.21 -14.04
CA ASN A 180 -6.07 7.06 -13.68
C ASN A 180 -5.56 6.66 -12.31
N CYS A 181 -4.28 6.37 -12.24
CA CYS A 181 -3.58 6.01 -11.01
C CYS A 181 -2.40 6.96 -10.81
N VAL A 182 -2.15 7.28 -9.55
CA VAL A 182 -0.90 7.93 -9.17
C VAL A 182 0.00 6.87 -8.55
N PHE A 183 1.24 6.80 -9.01
CA PHE A 183 2.21 5.86 -8.47
C PHE A 183 3.60 6.48 -8.35
N LEU A 184 4.32 6.04 -7.34
CA LEU A 184 5.72 6.35 -7.17
C LEU A 184 6.55 5.39 -8.01
N THR A 185 7.48 5.93 -8.81
CA THR A 185 8.41 5.14 -9.62
C THR A 185 9.86 5.41 -9.24
N CYS A 186 10.72 4.46 -9.59
CA CYS A 186 12.15 4.69 -9.71
C CYS A 186 12.56 4.22 -11.12
N GLY A 187 12.83 5.16 -12.01
CA GLY A 187 12.96 4.86 -13.43
C GLY A 187 11.69 4.23 -14.00
N SER A 188 11.80 3.04 -14.58
CA SER A 188 10.67 2.29 -15.15
C SER A 188 10.00 1.32 -14.17
N GLU A 189 10.44 1.26 -12.92
CA GLU A 189 9.80 0.39 -11.92
C GLU A 189 8.75 1.15 -11.12
N ILE A 190 7.52 0.64 -11.08
CA ILE A 190 6.49 1.10 -10.15
C ILE A 190 6.81 0.54 -8.76
N LEU A 191 7.06 1.42 -7.83
CA LEU A 191 7.36 1.06 -6.46
C LEU A 191 6.10 0.84 -5.63
N MET A 192 5.11 1.71 -5.80
CA MET A 192 3.83 1.65 -5.10
C MET A 192 2.77 2.52 -5.78
N PHE A 193 1.51 2.19 -5.55
CA PHE A 193 0.37 3.08 -5.85
C PHE A 193 0.12 4.02 -4.66
N VAL A 194 -0.20 5.27 -4.98
CA VAL A 194 -0.49 6.35 -4.02
C VAL A 194 -1.99 6.60 -3.95
#